data_8d4846293cda1afb9b50599ade1f24b4
#
_entry.id   8d4846293cda1afb9b50599ade1f24b4
#
_cell.length_a   1.000
_cell.length_b   1.000
_cell.length_c   1.000
_cell.angle_alpha   90.00
_cell.angle_beta   90.00
_cell.angle_gamma   90.00
#
_symmetry.space_group_name_H-M   'P 1'
#
loop_
_entity.id
_entity.type
_entity.pdbx_description
1 polymer ?
#
loop_
_entity_poly.entity_id
_entity_poly.type
_entity_poly.pdbx_seq_one_letter_code
_entity_poly.pdbx_strand_id
1 'polypeptide(L)'
;MALVVDASIALAWALPDESNTYADAVLAAVERDGLRVPELWAREIANGLTVAYRRNRITFADENAFLAALSRLTIETEAASPLKIIREGTEAARRYDLTAYDAAYVDLAVREGLPLATLDRAMRKAAEQAGIAVFRQ
;
A
#
# COMPACT_ATOMS: atom_id res chain seq x y z
N MET A 1 -6.85 -15.00 1.32
CA MET A 1 -7.28 -13.83 0.53
C MET A 1 -6.21 -12.75 0.62
N ALA A 2 -5.73 -12.30 -0.52
CA ALA A 2 -4.75 -11.23 -0.56
C ALA A 2 -5.30 -9.92 0.04
N LEU A 3 -4.41 -9.04 0.47
CA LEU A 3 -4.76 -7.71 0.95
C LEU A 3 -4.30 -6.66 -0.07
N VAL A 4 -5.03 -5.56 -0.16
CA VAL A 4 -4.50 -4.33 -0.74
C VAL A 4 -3.80 -3.57 0.37
N VAL A 5 -2.52 -3.25 0.19
CA VAL A 5 -1.68 -2.66 1.23
C VAL A 5 -1.19 -1.29 0.79
N ASP A 6 -1.49 -0.27 1.57
CA ASP A 6 -1.00 1.09 1.37
C ASP A 6 0.54 1.11 1.53
N ALA A 7 1.21 1.88 0.68
CA ALA A 7 2.68 1.98 0.69
C ALA A 7 3.24 2.42 2.05
N SER A 8 2.53 3.26 2.80
CA SER A 8 2.97 3.68 4.13
C SER A 8 3.09 2.52 5.12
N ILE A 9 2.23 1.51 4.99
CA ILE A 9 2.30 0.30 5.82
C ILE A 9 3.56 -0.50 5.46
N ALA A 10 3.82 -0.69 4.17
CA ALA A 10 5.01 -1.41 3.72
C ALA A 10 6.30 -0.66 4.10
N LEU A 11 6.31 0.67 4.04
CA LEU A 11 7.45 1.47 4.47
C LEU A 11 7.73 1.31 5.98
N ALA A 12 6.70 1.09 6.80
CA ALA A 12 6.88 0.80 8.21
C ALA A 12 7.65 -0.50 8.44
N TRP A 13 7.62 -1.44 7.50
CA TRP A 13 8.44 -2.66 7.58
C TRP A 13 9.93 -2.37 7.34
N ALA A 14 10.24 -1.31 6.59
CA ALA A 14 11.61 -0.92 6.25
C ALA A 14 12.23 0.03 7.27
N LEU A 15 11.42 0.94 7.83
CA LEU A 15 11.89 2.05 8.64
C LEU A 15 11.75 1.74 10.13
N PRO A 16 12.87 1.55 10.86
CA PRO A 16 12.80 1.19 12.28
C PRO A 16 12.03 2.18 13.16
N ASP A 17 12.06 3.46 12.80
CA ASP A 17 11.37 4.52 13.55
C ASP A 17 9.87 4.63 13.23
N GLU A 18 9.38 3.85 12.27
CA GLU A 18 7.96 3.80 11.88
C GLU A 18 7.30 2.46 12.20
N SER A 19 8.02 1.52 12.82
CA SER A 19 7.47 0.21 13.16
C SER A 19 6.27 0.35 14.11
N ASN A 20 5.24 -0.46 13.87
CA ASN A 20 4.03 -0.48 14.69
C ASN A 20 3.37 -1.86 14.62
N THR A 21 2.53 -2.16 15.61
CA THR A 21 1.88 -3.47 15.72
C THR A 21 0.91 -3.74 14.58
N TYR A 22 0.26 -2.72 14.05
CA TYR A 22 -0.65 -2.88 12.91
C TYR A 22 0.13 -3.31 11.66
N ALA A 23 1.23 -2.62 11.34
CA ALA A 23 2.06 -2.98 10.19
C ALA A 23 2.62 -4.40 10.33
N ASP A 24 3.00 -4.81 11.53
CA ASP A 24 3.49 -6.17 11.80
C ASP A 24 2.40 -7.21 11.55
N ALA A 25 1.16 -6.94 11.97
CA ALA A 25 0.03 -7.83 11.72
C ALA A 25 -0.29 -7.93 10.23
N VAL A 26 -0.20 -6.82 9.50
CA VAL A 26 -0.36 -6.83 8.04
C VAL A 26 0.71 -7.67 7.37
N LEU A 27 1.98 -7.53 7.79
CA LEU A 27 3.08 -8.32 7.25
C LEU A 27 2.82 -9.83 7.44
N ALA A 28 2.43 -10.22 8.64
CA ALA A 28 2.11 -11.64 8.91
C ALA A 28 0.97 -12.14 8.00
N ALA A 29 -0.03 -11.32 7.75
CA ALA A 29 -1.14 -11.69 6.87
C ALA A 29 -0.69 -11.84 5.42
N VAL A 30 0.11 -10.91 4.89
CA VAL A 30 0.56 -10.97 3.49
C VAL A 30 1.62 -12.05 3.25
N GLU A 31 2.36 -12.44 4.28
CA GLU A 31 3.27 -13.59 4.19
C GLU A 31 2.50 -14.87 3.88
N ARG A 32 1.27 -15.01 4.37
CA ARG A 32 0.40 -16.15 4.09
C ARG A 32 -0.34 -16.00 2.77
N ASP A 33 -0.93 -14.83 2.55
CA ASP A 33 -1.98 -14.64 1.54
C ASP A 33 -1.54 -13.80 0.34
N GLY A 34 -0.40 -13.13 0.43
CA GLY A 34 0.07 -12.20 -0.60
C GLY A 34 -0.61 -10.83 -0.54
N LEU A 35 -0.16 -9.95 -1.41
CA LEU A 35 -0.75 -8.61 -1.53
C LEU A 35 -0.96 -8.25 -2.99
N ARG A 36 -1.97 -7.41 -3.23
CA ARG A 36 -2.27 -6.84 -4.53
C ARG A 36 -2.20 -5.33 -4.41
N VAL A 37 -1.48 -4.70 -5.33
CA VAL A 37 -1.16 -3.27 -5.24
C VAL A 37 -1.34 -2.56 -6.59
N PRO A 38 -1.67 -1.26 -6.58
CA PRO A 38 -1.64 -0.48 -7.80
C PRO A 38 -0.18 -0.23 -8.22
N GLU A 39 0.02 0.16 -9.48
CA GLU A 39 1.35 0.40 -10.04
C GLU A 39 2.15 1.43 -9.23
N LEU A 40 1.50 2.45 -8.70
CA LEU A 40 2.15 3.51 -7.94
C LEU A 40 2.80 3.04 -6.63
N TRP A 41 2.37 1.90 -6.08
CA TRP A 41 2.89 1.36 -4.82
C TRP A 41 4.41 1.22 -4.82
N ALA A 42 4.97 0.63 -5.87
CA ALA A 42 6.41 0.45 -5.97
C ALA A 42 7.15 1.79 -6.07
N ARG A 43 6.57 2.75 -6.79
CA ARG A 43 7.13 4.11 -6.90
C ARG A 43 7.11 4.84 -5.56
N GLU A 44 6.02 4.74 -4.83
CA GLU A 44 5.92 5.37 -3.51
C GLU A 44 6.93 4.77 -2.54
N ILE A 45 7.12 3.46 -2.56
CA ILE A 45 8.13 2.79 -1.72
C ILE A 45 9.53 3.24 -2.11
N ALA A 46 9.86 3.25 -3.40
CA ALA A 46 11.17 3.70 -3.87
C ALA A 46 11.45 5.14 -3.42
N ASN A 47 10.46 6.01 -3.52
CA ASN A 47 10.60 7.39 -3.06
C ASN A 47 10.77 7.49 -1.54
N GLY A 48 9.97 6.72 -0.80
CA GLY A 48 10.05 6.69 0.67
C GLY A 48 11.43 6.23 1.16
N LEU A 49 11.98 5.19 0.55
CA LEU A 49 13.33 4.71 0.87
C LEU A 49 14.39 5.74 0.50
N THR A 50 14.26 6.39 -0.64
CA THR A 50 15.19 7.43 -1.10
C THR A 50 15.23 8.61 -0.13
N VAL A 51 14.06 9.10 0.28
CA VAL A 51 13.96 10.21 1.24
C VAL A 51 14.53 9.80 2.60
N ALA A 52 14.19 8.62 3.08
CA ALA A 52 14.68 8.11 4.35
C ALA A 52 16.22 7.98 4.36
N TYR A 53 16.79 7.47 3.29
CA TYR A 53 18.24 7.37 3.14
C TYR A 53 18.90 8.76 3.18
N ARG A 54 18.38 9.72 2.43
CA ARG A 54 18.92 11.09 2.41
C ARG A 54 18.85 11.79 3.76
N ARG A 55 17.89 11.39 4.61
CA ARG A 55 17.71 11.93 5.96
C ARG A 55 18.38 11.07 7.04
N ASN A 56 19.18 10.09 6.64
CA ASN A 56 19.91 9.19 7.54
C ASN A 56 18.97 8.38 8.48
N ARG A 57 17.75 8.09 8.03
CA ARG A 57 16.78 7.29 8.80
C ARG A 57 16.90 5.80 8.51
N ILE A 58 17.60 5.42 7.44
CA ILE A 58 17.76 4.04 7.03
C ILE A 58 19.17 3.85 6.45
N THR A 59 19.77 2.68 6.70
CA THR A 59 21.06 2.29 6.14
C THR A 59 20.86 1.43 4.90
N PHE A 60 21.91 1.22 4.10
CA PHE A 60 21.85 0.26 3.00
C PHE A 60 21.59 -1.17 3.48
N ALA A 61 22.08 -1.52 4.66
CA ALA A 61 21.83 -2.85 5.24
C ALA A 61 20.33 -3.03 5.55
N ASP A 62 19.69 -2.01 6.12
CA ASP A 62 18.23 -2.03 6.38
C ASP A 62 17.44 -2.13 5.09
N GLU A 63 17.81 -1.35 4.07
CA GLU A 63 17.16 -1.38 2.76
C GLU A 63 17.28 -2.76 2.11
N ASN A 64 18.48 -3.35 2.13
CA ASN A 64 18.70 -4.68 1.56
C ASN A 64 17.91 -5.75 2.30
N ALA A 65 17.81 -5.66 3.63
CA ALA A 65 17.01 -6.59 4.42
C ALA A 65 15.52 -6.47 4.06
N PHE A 66 15.03 -5.25 3.88
CA PHE A 66 13.65 -5.00 3.45
C PHE A 66 13.38 -5.56 2.05
N LEU A 67 14.27 -5.31 1.09
CA LEU A 67 14.11 -5.83 -0.27
C LEU A 67 14.14 -7.37 -0.29
N ALA A 68 15.00 -7.97 0.52
CA ALA A 68 15.02 -9.42 0.66
C ALA A 68 13.70 -9.96 1.23
N ALA A 69 13.13 -9.27 2.22
CA ALA A 69 11.83 -9.64 2.77
C ALA A 69 10.72 -9.52 1.73
N LEU A 70 10.70 -8.44 0.96
CA LEU A 70 9.72 -8.26 -0.13
C LEU A 70 9.82 -9.35 -1.19
N SER A 71 11.05 -9.80 -1.51
CA SER A 71 11.26 -10.83 -2.52
C SER A 71 10.63 -12.19 -2.16
N ARG A 72 10.32 -12.40 -0.89
CA ARG A 72 9.65 -13.62 -0.40
C ARG A 72 8.12 -13.52 -0.40
N LEU A 73 7.58 -12.33 -0.63
CA LEU A 73 6.13 -12.12 -0.69
C LEU A 73 5.59 -12.35 -2.10
N THR A 74 4.35 -12.79 -2.20
CA THR A 74 3.63 -12.80 -3.46
C THR A 74 3.00 -11.42 -3.66
N ILE A 75 3.58 -10.63 -4.56
CA ILE A 75 3.13 -9.27 -4.84
C ILE A 75 2.58 -9.23 -6.26
N GLU A 76 1.29 -8.96 -6.38
CA GLU A 76 0.63 -8.81 -7.67
C GLU A 76 0.34 -7.34 -7.93
N THR A 77 0.85 -6.82 -9.04
CA THR A 77 0.65 -5.44 -9.45
C THR A 77 -0.41 -5.38 -10.54
N GLU A 78 -1.37 -4.48 -10.37
CA GLU A 78 -2.36 -4.22 -11.42
C GLU A 78 -1.70 -3.52 -12.59
N ALA A 79 -1.80 -4.11 -13.79
CA ALA A 79 -1.33 -3.50 -15.02
C ALA A 79 -2.46 -2.71 -15.69
N ALA A 80 -2.15 -1.50 -16.15
CA ALA A 80 -3.12 -0.67 -16.84
C ALA A 80 -2.42 0.28 -17.82
N SER A 81 -3.11 0.66 -18.90
CA SER A 81 -2.61 1.65 -19.85
C SER A 81 -2.64 3.05 -19.23
N PRO A 82 -1.81 3.99 -19.72
CA PRO A 82 -1.82 5.35 -19.20
C PRO A 82 -3.20 6.02 -19.24
N LEU A 83 -3.94 5.84 -20.33
CA LEU A 83 -5.27 6.46 -20.47
C LEU A 83 -6.27 5.88 -19.45
N LYS A 84 -6.20 4.58 -19.20
CA LYS A 84 -7.03 3.91 -18.19
C LYS A 84 -6.70 4.43 -16.79
N ILE A 85 -5.40 4.54 -16.46
CA ILE A 85 -4.95 5.08 -15.16
C ILE A 85 -5.47 6.49 -14.94
N ILE A 86 -5.36 7.36 -15.96
CA ILE A 86 -5.81 8.75 -15.86
C ILE A 86 -7.33 8.80 -15.67
N ARG A 87 -8.07 8.09 -16.49
CA ARG A 87 -9.54 8.11 -16.47
C ARG A 87 -10.10 7.55 -15.16
N GLU A 88 -9.67 6.37 -14.76
CA GLU A 88 -10.13 5.73 -13.53
C GLU A 88 -9.61 6.46 -12.29
N GLY A 89 -8.38 6.97 -12.35
CA GLY A 89 -7.78 7.70 -11.24
C GLY A 89 -8.50 9.01 -10.93
N THR A 90 -8.84 9.79 -11.95
CA THR A 90 -9.60 11.05 -11.76
C THR A 90 -11.03 10.77 -11.28
N GLU A 91 -11.65 9.73 -11.79
CA GLU A 91 -13.00 9.32 -11.37
C GLU A 91 -13.00 8.85 -9.90
N ALA A 92 -12.05 8.00 -9.52
CA ALA A 92 -11.94 7.49 -8.15
C ALA A 92 -11.62 8.63 -7.15
N ALA A 93 -10.72 9.54 -7.51
CA ALA A 93 -10.39 10.69 -6.68
C ALA A 93 -11.64 11.53 -6.36
N ARG A 94 -12.49 11.77 -7.35
CA ARG A 94 -13.74 12.50 -7.15
C ARG A 94 -14.76 11.71 -6.32
N ARG A 95 -14.87 10.40 -6.61
CA ARG A 95 -15.84 9.53 -5.91
C ARG A 95 -15.55 9.43 -4.43
N TYR A 96 -14.27 9.29 -4.07
CA TYR A 96 -13.85 9.05 -2.69
C TYR A 96 -13.38 10.31 -1.97
N ASP A 97 -13.32 11.43 -2.66
CA ASP A 97 -12.78 12.70 -2.12
C ASP A 97 -11.38 12.51 -1.55
N LEU A 98 -10.51 11.89 -2.34
CA LEU A 98 -9.12 11.61 -2.03
C LEU A 98 -8.23 12.11 -3.16
N THR A 99 -6.91 12.15 -2.91
CA THR A 99 -5.97 12.30 -4.01
C THR A 99 -6.09 11.10 -4.95
N ALA A 100 -5.69 11.25 -6.20
CA ALA A 100 -5.69 10.13 -7.14
C ALA A 100 -4.77 8.98 -6.64
N TYR A 101 -3.73 9.30 -5.88
CA TYR A 101 -2.82 8.31 -5.31
C TYR A 101 -3.51 7.46 -4.24
N ASP A 102 -4.12 8.09 -3.25
CA ASP A 102 -4.83 7.38 -2.18
C ASP A 102 -6.08 6.65 -2.72
N ALA A 103 -6.79 7.30 -3.63
CA ALA A 103 -7.97 6.71 -4.26
C ALA A 103 -7.64 5.43 -5.05
N ALA A 104 -6.42 5.31 -5.60
CA ALA A 104 -6.01 4.11 -6.33
C ALA A 104 -6.06 2.85 -5.47
N TYR A 105 -5.68 2.95 -4.20
CA TYR A 105 -5.74 1.82 -3.26
C TYR A 105 -7.19 1.43 -2.94
N VAL A 106 -8.02 2.41 -2.62
CA VAL A 106 -9.44 2.18 -2.32
C VAL A 106 -10.15 1.59 -3.53
N ASP A 107 -9.92 2.15 -4.71
CA ASP A 107 -10.53 1.69 -5.95
C ASP A 107 -10.14 0.25 -6.30
N LEU A 108 -8.86 -0.08 -6.14
CA LEU A 108 -8.38 -1.46 -6.35
C LEU A 108 -9.07 -2.44 -5.40
N ALA A 109 -9.14 -2.09 -4.12
CA ALA A 109 -9.80 -2.92 -3.12
C ALA A 109 -11.28 -3.14 -3.46
N VAL A 110 -11.99 -2.10 -3.89
CA VAL A 110 -13.39 -2.19 -4.29
C VAL A 110 -13.57 -3.07 -5.52
N ARG A 111 -12.79 -2.86 -6.56
CA ARG A 111 -12.91 -3.63 -7.82
C ARG A 111 -12.59 -5.11 -7.63
N GLU A 112 -11.63 -5.42 -6.80
CA GLU A 112 -11.18 -6.81 -6.57
C GLU A 112 -11.92 -7.48 -5.40
N GLY A 113 -12.70 -6.72 -4.63
CA GLY A 113 -13.37 -7.24 -3.44
C GLY A 113 -12.41 -7.68 -2.34
N LEU A 114 -11.29 -6.98 -2.18
CA LEU A 114 -10.25 -7.31 -1.22
C LEU A 114 -10.24 -6.34 -0.03
N PRO A 115 -9.84 -6.79 1.16
CA PRO A 115 -9.65 -5.90 2.29
C PRO A 115 -8.51 -4.91 2.04
N LEU A 116 -8.63 -3.71 2.61
CA LEU A 116 -7.61 -2.67 2.54
C LEU A 116 -6.87 -2.55 3.87
N ALA A 117 -5.55 -2.57 3.82
CA ALA A 117 -4.69 -2.32 4.97
C ALA A 117 -4.10 -0.92 4.88
N THR A 118 -4.53 -0.04 5.76
CA THR A 118 -4.06 1.35 5.87
C THR A 118 -4.36 1.89 7.26
N LEU A 119 -3.55 2.84 7.71
CA LEU A 119 -3.79 3.63 8.92
C LEU A 119 -4.35 5.02 8.61
N ASP A 120 -4.43 5.39 7.33
CA ASP A 120 -4.97 6.68 6.91
C ASP A 120 -6.48 6.74 7.16
N ARG A 121 -6.93 7.74 7.93
CA ARG A 121 -8.34 7.87 8.31
C ARG A 121 -9.26 8.10 7.13
N ALA A 122 -8.85 8.93 6.18
CA ALA A 122 -9.67 9.26 5.02
C ALA A 122 -9.83 8.04 4.11
N MET A 123 -8.77 7.27 3.92
CA MET A 123 -8.82 6.03 3.15
C MET A 123 -9.68 4.97 3.83
N ARG A 124 -9.55 4.82 5.15
CA ARG A 124 -10.40 3.90 5.93
C ARG A 124 -11.88 4.25 5.79
N LYS A 125 -12.20 5.52 5.94
CA LYS A 125 -13.57 6.01 5.79
C LYS A 125 -14.12 5.72 4.40
N ALA A 126 -13.35 6.02 3.36
CA ALA A 126 -13.76 5.77 1.99
C ALA A 126 -13.99 4.28 1.73
N ALA A 127 -13.11 3.41 2.21
CA ALA A 127 -13.25 1.96 2.08
C ALA A 127 -14.52 1.46 2.79
N GLU A 128 -14.76 1.90 4.02
CA GLU A 128 -15.94 1.51 4.79
C GLU A 128 -17.23 1.97 4.12
N GLN A 129 -17.26 3.20 3.61
CA GLN A 129 -18.41 3.72 2.87
C GLN A 129 -18.68 2.96 1.57
N ALA A 130 -17.62 2.44 0.95
CA ALA A 130 -17.72 1.62 -0.27
C ALA A 130 -18.04 0.14 0.02
N GLY A 131 -18.18 -0.25 1.29
CA GLY A 131 -18.48 -1.63 1.67
C GLY A 131 -17.28 -2.56 1.68
N ILE A 132 -16.06 -2.02 1.70
CA ILE A 132 -14.82 -2.79 1.75
C ILE A 132 -14.32 -2.90 3.19
N ALA A 133 -13.92 -4.11 3.58
CA ALA A 133 -13.35 -4.33 4.90
C ALA A 133 -11.99 -3.64 5.02
N VAL A 134 -11.78 -2.96 6.14
CA VAL A 134 -10.46 -2.48 6.53
C VAL A 134 -9.83 -3.56 7.40
N PHE A 135 -8.60 -3.95 7.06
CA PHE A 135 -7.88 -4.96 7.85
C PHE A 135 -7.71 -4.48 9.29
N ARG A 136 -8.00 -5.36 10.23
CA ARG A 136 -7.85 -5.11 11.67
C ARG A 136 -7.03 -6.25 12.30
N GLN A 137 -6.34 -5.93 13.39
CA GLN A 137 -5.59 -6.90 14.18
C GLN A 137 -6.53 -7.90 14.87
#